data_154d62247f0058b035987bd108ac1708
#
_entry.id   154d62247f0058b035987bd108ac1708
#
_cell.length_a   1.000
_cell.length_b   1.000
_cell.length_c   1.000
_cell.angle_alpha   90.00
_cell.angle_beta   90.00
_cell.angle_gamma   90.00
#
_symmetry.space_group_name_H-M   'P 1'
#
loop_
_entity.id
_entity.type
_entity.pdbx_description
1 polymer ?
#
loop_
_entity_poly.entity_id
_entity_poly.type
_entity_poly.pdbx_seq_one_letter_code
_entity_poly.pdbx_strand_id
1 'polypeptide(L)'
;MKNILIAFGVVITVVLLFVAVSTAETPKKITIINSGKAGGSFNARTQMYKEGLTAAGYDVQYENVGKISQAVKMFKASDDPTIMVYANNQVYKQDLFHTENNFIIAEYQQPLYICRTNTSKDKTGNLTVAHGKGYDSKLLTKILGNNITLVPYKNSGAMLKGMLGGDVDMMINNQGKSFKYIASGKGSCRPSEVLPMMVATVIGTNVDLREIRKVIFDITMDIQFVEYHTSRKLTRPTGTWENELVI
;
A
#
# COMPACT_ATOMS: atom_id res chain seq x y z
N MET A 1 -20.30 -56.16 34.67
CA MET A 1 -20.78 -54.79 34.35
C MET A 1 -19.67 -53.69 34.30
N LYS A 2 -18.66 -53.70 35.19
CA LYS A 2 -17.57 -52.73 35.18
C LYS A 2 -16.73 -52.68 33.86
N ASN A 3 -16.47 -53.81 33.23
CA ASN A 3 -15.66 -53.91 32.02
C ASN A 3 -16.38 -53.43 30.75
N ILE A 4 -17.72 -53.47 30.74
CA ILE A 4 -18.51 -52.94 29.61
C ILE A 4 -18.55 -51.42 29.61
N LEU A 5 -18.56 -50.78 30.78
CA LEU A 5 -18.53 -49.32 30.92
C LEU A 5 -17.19 -48.69 30.49
N ILE A 6 -16.06 -49.41 30.74
CA ILE A 6 -14.73 -48.96 30.30
C ILE A 6 -14.60 -49.03 28.78
N ALA A 7 -15.10 -50.12 28.15
CA ALA A 7 -15.06 -50.24 26.71
C ALA A 7 -15.91 -49.19 25.99
N PHE A 8 -17.07 -48.80 26.52
CA PHE A 8 -17.92 -47.74 25.97
C PHE A 8 -17.27 -46.36 26.12
N GLY A 9 -16.62 -46.09 27.25
CA GLY A 9 -15.92 -44.81 27.46
C GLY A 9 -14.76 -44.58 26.48
N VAL A 10 -13.97 -45.64 26.23
CA VAL A 10 -12.83 -45.55 25.29
C VAL A 10 -13.31 -45.37 23.84
N VAL A 11 -14.37 -46.05 23.42
CA VAL A 11 -14.92 -45.91 22.06
C VAL A 11 -15.48 -44.48 21.83
N ILE A 12 -16.19 -43.89 22.80
CA ILE A 12 -16.73 -42.53 22.69
C ILE A 12 -15.60 -41.53 22.65
N THR A 13 -14.54 -41.69 23.44
CA THR A 13 -13.39 -40.77 23.44
C THR A 13 -12.62 -40.80 22.10
N VAL A 14 -12.44 -42.01 21.55
CA VAL A 14 -11.78 -42.17 20.24
C VAL A 14 -12.63 -41.60 19.10
N VAL A 15 -13.94 -41.78 19.11
CA VAL A 15 -14.86 -41.22 18.12
C VAL A 15 -14.90 -39.69 18.21
N LEU A 16 -14.90 -39.11 19.43
CA LEU A 16 -14.84 -37.64 19.61
C LEU A 16 -13.50 -37.06 19.16
N LEU A 17 -12.38 -37.75 19.37
CA LEU A 17 -11.09 -37.39 18.85
C LEU A 17 -11.04 -37.45 17.31
N PHE A 18 -11.61 -38.48 16.69
CA PHE A 18 -11.69 -38.59 15.24
C PHE A 18 -12.62 -37.54 14.62
N VAL A 19 -13.73 -37.21 15.24
CA VAL A 19 -14.63 -36.13 14.78
C VAL A 19 -13.98 -34.79 14.93
N ALA A 20 -13.22 -34.52 16.00
CA ALA A 20 -12.48 -33.27 16.17
C ALA A 20 -11.33 -33.09 15.17
N VAL A 21 -10.71 -34.19 14.72
CA VAL A 21 -9.62 -34.14 13.71
C VAL A 21 -10.20 -34.06 12.29
N SER A 22 -11.44 -34.48 12.03
CA SER A 22 -12.01 -34.47 10.67
C SER A 22 -12.69 -33.19 10.26
N THR A 23 -12.71 -32.16 11.13
CA THR A 23 -13.30 -30.86 10.83
C THR A 23 -12.26 -29.70 10.68
N ALA A 24 -10.96 -30.01 10.67
CA ALA A 24 -9.97 -29.03 10.31
C ALA A 24 -10.12 -28.71 8.82
N GLU A 25 -10.84 -27.63 8.52
CA GLU A 25 -10.88 -27.11 7.14
C GLU A 25 -9.46 -26.88 6.65
N THR A 26 -9.18 -27.34 5.41
CA THR A 26 -7.89 -27.04 4.78
C THR A 26 -7.72 -25.52 4.70
N PRO A 27 -6.60 -24.96 5.19
CA PRO A 27 -6.40 -23.53 5.15
C PRO A 27 -6.57 -22.99 3.73
N LYS A 28 -7.37 -21.93 3.58
CA LYS A 28 -7.57 -21.28 2.30
C LYS A 28 -6.26 -20.61 1.89
N LYS A 29 -5.74 -20.95 0.72
CA LYS A 29 -4.50 -20.36 0.21
C LYS A 29 -4.75 -18.93 -0.28
N ILE A 30 -3.80 -18.05 0.02
CA ILE A 30 -3.78 -16.69 -0.51
C ILE A 30 -2.35 -16.23 -0.79
N THR A 31 -2.13 -15.59 -1.91
CA THR A 31 -0.83 -15.00 -2.25
C THR A 31 -0.81 -13.52 -1.91
N ILE A 32 0.24 -13.06 -1.23
CA ILE A 32 0.49 -11.64 -0.97
C ILE A 32 1.68 -11.19 -1.76
N ILE A 33 1.49 -10.20 -2.62
CA ILE A 33 2.55 -9.60 -3.42
C ILE A 33 3.03 -8.29 -2.78
N ASN A 34 4.29 -8.26 -2.37
CA ASN A 34 4.97 -7.03 -1.98
C ASN A 34 5.48 -6.31 -3.22
N SER A 35 4.84 -5.22 -3.61
CA SER A 35 5.24 -4.37 -4.73
C SER A 35 6.41 -3.43 -4.43
N GLY A 36 6.79 -3.30 -3.15
CA GLY A 36 7.84 -2.40 -2.68
C GLY A 36 9.17 -3.10 -2.43
N LYS A 37 10.21 -2.30 -2.24
CA LYS A 37 11.52 -2.82 -1.84
C LYS A 37 11.48 -3.34 -0.41
N ALA A 38 12.31 -4.36 -0.13
CA ALA A 38 12.54 -4.84 1.22
C ALA A 38 12.90 -3.68 2.17
N GLY A 39 12.34 -3.67 3.38
CA GLY A 39 12.50 -2.60 4.36
C GLY A 39 11.77 -1.28 4.04
N GLY A 40 11.04 -1.21 2.94
CA GLY A 40 10.18 -0.07 2.60
C GLY A 40 8.83 -0.11 3.31
N SER A 41 8.07 1.00 3.22
CA SER A 41 6.74 1.11 3.84
C SER A 41 5.73 0.11 3.26
N PHE A 42 5.79 -0.20 1.98
CA PHE A 42 4.96 -1.25 1.37
C PHE A 42 5.30 -2.63 1.94
N ASN A 43 6.60 -2.93 2.10
CA ASN A 43 7.04 -4.19 2.69
C ASN A 43 6.51 -4.33 4.13
N ALA A 44 6.65 -3.31 4.96
CA ALA A 44 6.16 -3.35 6.34
C ALA A 44 4.65 -3.62 6.42
N ARG A 45 3.85 -2.92 5.61
CA ARG A 45 2.40 -3.15 5.54
C ARG A 45 2.04 -4.53 5.00
N THR A 46 2.72 -4.99 3.96
CA THR A 46 2.48 -6.32 3.40
C THR A 46 2.77 -7.42 4.43
N GLN A 47 3.75 -7.22 5.31
CA GLN A 47 4.01 -8.14 6.42
C GLN A 47 2.85 -8.13 7.45
N MET A 48 2.30 -6.98 7.80
CA MET A 48 1.14 -6.89 8.68
C MET A 48 -0.07 -7.64 8.11
N TYR A 49 -0.32 -7.50 6.80
CA TYR A 49 -1.38 -8.28 6.14
C TYR A 49 -1.09 -9.77 6.14
N LYS A 50 0.16 -10.17 5.91
CA LYS A 50 0.56 -11.57 6.02
C LYS A 50 0.26 -12.13 7.40
N GLU A 51 0.69 -11.43 8.45
CA GLU A 51 0.49 -11.85 9.84
C GLU A 51 -1.00 -11.93 10.20
N GLY A 52 -1.78 -10.91 9.86
CA GLY A 52 -3.21 -10.88 10.13
C GLY A 52 -4.00 -11.95 9.38
N LEU A 53 -3.69 -12.21 8.12
CA LEU A 53 -4.32 -13.28 7.34
C LEU A 53 -3.93 -14.66 7.86
N THR A 54 -2.66 -14.85 8.25
CA THR A 54 -2.24 -16.11 8.89
C THR A 54 -2.98 -16.35 10.21
N ALA A 55 -3.15 -15.30 11.02
CA ALA A 55 -3.93 -15.36 12.25
C ALA A 55 -5.42 -15.65 12.00
N ALA A 56 -5.95 -15.23 10.86
CA ALA A 56 -7.32 -15.54 10.42
C ALA A 56 -7.46 -16.94 9.77
N GLY A 57 -6.41 -17.76 9.78
CA GLY A 57 -6.45 -19.16 9.33
C GLY A 57 -6.13 -19.37 7.84
N TYR A 58 -5.60 -18.37 7.14
CA TYR A 58 -5.16 -18.52 5.75
C TYR A 58 -3.74 -19.13 5.68
N ASP A 59 -3.50 -19.95 4.64
CA ASP A 59 -2.16 -20.37 4.22
C ASP A 59 -1.59 -19.28 3.29
N VAL A 60 -0.73 -18.42 3.83
CA VAL A 60 -0.28 -17.21 3.16
C VAL A 60 1.06 -17.41 2.46
N GLN A 61 1.05 -17.41 1.13
CA GLN A 61 2.25 -17.34 0.32
C GLN A 61 2.67 -15.87 0.14
N TYR A 62 3.94 -15.57 0.46
CA TYR A 62 4.49 -14.22 0.37
C TYR A 62 5.50 -14.07 -0.75
N GLU A 63 5.19 -13.18 -1.72
CA GLU A 63 6.02 -12.90 -2.88
C GLU A 63 6.67 -11.52 -2.77
N ASN A 64 8.00 -11.49 -2.59
CA ASN A 64 8.75 -10.23 -2.52
C ASN A 64 9.32 -9.84 -3.89
N VAL A 65 8.53 -9.13 -4.66
CA VAL A 65 8.89 -8.73 -6.03
C VAL A 65 9.75 -7.47 -6.08
N GLY A 66 9.51 -6.52 -5.17
CA GLY A 66 10.29 -5.28 -5.03
C GLY A 66 10.25 -4.34 -6.25
N LYS A 67 9.51 -4.70 -7.31
CA LYS A 67 9.37 -3.96 -8.54
C LYS A 67 7.91 -3.92 -8.97
N ILE A 68 7.33 -2.73 -8.98
CA ILE A 68 5.91 -2.50 -9.21
C ILE A 68 5.40 -3.12 -10.51
N SER A 69 6.07 -2.90 -11.63
CA SER A 69 5.63 -3.43 -12.93
C SER A 69 5.59 -4.97 -12.98
N GLN A 70 6.46 -5.63 -12.23
CA GLN A 70 6.48 -7.08 -12.11
C GLN A 70 5.38 -7.56 -11.16
N ALA A 71 5.17 -6.87 -10.04
CA ALA A 71 4.09 -7.16 -9.11
C ALA A 71 2.71 -7.08 -9.80
N VAL A 72 2.49 -6.06 -10.63
CA VAL A 72 1.26 -5.92 -11.42
C VAL A 72 1.10 -7.05 -12.43
N LYS A 73 2.17 -7.47 -13.10
CA LYS A 73 2.10 -8.61 -14.03
C LYS A 73 1.73 -9.90 -13.30
N MET A 74 2.34 -10.16 -12.15
CA MET A 74 2.02 -11.33 -11.33
C MET A 74 0.57 -11.28 -10.84
N PHE A 75 0.12 -10.12 -10.35
CA PHE A 75 -1.24 -9.92 -9.89
C PHE A 75 -2.27 -10.18 -11.00
N LYS A 76 -2.05 -9.65 -12.21
CA LYS A 76 -2.94 -9.86 -13.37
C LYS A 76 -2.94 -11.28 -13.90
N ALA A 77 -1.83 -12.00 -13.73
CA ALA A 77 -1.67 -13.37 -14.21
C ALA A 77 -2.08 -14.44 -13.19
N SER A 78 -2.48 -14.02 -11.99
CA SER A 78 -2.86 -14.96 -10.94
C SER A 78 -4.31 -15.37 -11.08
N ASP A 79 -4.55 -16.68 -11.16
CA ASP A 79 -5.88 -17.29 -11.07
C ASP A 79 -6.24 -17.62 -9.62
N ASP A 80 -5.26 -17.60 -8.71
CA ASP A 80 -5.42 -17.84 -7.29
C ASP A 80 -5.76 -16.54 -6.51
N PRO A 81 -6.38 -16.65 -5.32
CA PRO A 81 -6.60 -15.52 -4.43
C PRO A 81 -5.30 -14.75 -4.18
N THR A 82 -5.25 -13.51 -4.60
CA THR A 82 -4.04 -12.71 -4.54
C THR A 82 -4.35 -11.29 -4.07
N ILE A 83 -3.54 -10.76 -3.17
CA ILE A 83 -3.62 -9.36 -2.74
C ILE A 83 -2.30 -8.63 -2.97
N MET A 84 -2.38 -7.33 -3.19
CA MET A 84 -1.22 -6.47 -3.39
C MET A 84 -1.44 -5.10 -2.74
N VAL A 85 -0.44 -4.60 -2.01
CA VAL A 85 -0.45 -3.22 -1.49
C VAL A 85 0.16 -2.29 -2.51
N TYR A 86 -0.55 -1.22 -2.86
CA TYR A 86 -0.22 -0.39 -4.00
C TYR A 86 -0.61 1.07 -3.82
N ALA A 87 0.06 1.99 -4.51
CA ALA A 87 -0.32 3.40 -4.52
C ALA A 87 -1.28 3.71 -5.67
N ASN A 88 -2.37 4.43 -5.40
CA ASN A 88 -3.45 4.70 -6.37
C ASN A 88 -2.97 5.33 -7.68
N ASN A 89 -2.03 6.30 -7.63
CA ASN A 89 -1.47 6.95 -8.83
C ASN A 89 -0.80 5.97 -9.81
N GLN A 90 -0.50 4.77 -9.36
CA GLN A 90 0.07 3.70 -10.18
C GLN A 90 -1.01 2.72 -10.63
N VAL A 91 -2.03 2.51 -9.80
CA VAL A 91 -3.17 1.65 -10.07
C VAL A 91 -3.97 2.19 -11.25
N TYR A 92 -4.28 3.48 -11.28
CA TYR A 92 -4.97 4.14 -12.40
C TYR A 92 -4.26 3.95 -13.76
N LYS A 93 -2.91 3.96 -13.76
CA LYS A 93 -2.12 3.75 -14.97
C LYS A 93 -2.12 2.31 -15.49
N GLN A 94 -2.48 1.36 -14.66
CA GLN A 94 -2.39 -0.07 -14.97
C GLN A 94 -3.76 -0.71 -15.21
N ASP A 95 -4.81 0.09 -15.18
CA ASP A 95 -6.19 -0.35 -15.43
C ASP A 95 -6.64 -1.49 -14.49
N LEU A 96 -6.19 -1.43 -13.24
CA LEU A 96 -6.45 -2.47 -12.24
C LEU A 96 -7.84 -2.34 -11.61
N PHE A 97 -8.54 -1.22 -11.85
CA PHE A 97 -9.86 -0.95 -11.27
C PHE A 97 -11.02 -1.51 -12.09
N HIS A 98 -10.82 -1.84 -13.35
CA HIS A 98 -11.89 -2.18 -14.30
C HIS A 98 -12.18 -3.67 -14.42
N THR A 99 -11.69 -4.49 -13.48
CA THR A 99 -12.03 -5.91 -13.46
C THR A 99 -13.11 -6.16 -12.41
N GLU A 100 -14.21 -6.76 -12.82
CA GLU A 100 -15.38 -7.09 -11.98
C GLU A 100 -15.02 -7.95 -10.74
N ASN A 101 -13.85 -8.56 -10.74
CA ASN A 101 -13.38 -9.50 -9.72
C ASN A 101 -12.35 -8.91 -8.75
N ASN A 102 -12.11 -7.60 -8.78
CA ASN A 102 -11.18 -6.97 -7.85
C ASN A 102 -11.91 -6.26 -6.73
N PHE A 103 -11.43 -6.42 -5.50
CA PHE A 103 -11.81 -5.54 -4.41
C PHE A 103 -10.70 -4.52 -4.13
N ILE A 104 -11.08 -3.35 -3.64
CA ILE A 104 -10.15 -2.27 -3.33
C ILE A 104 -10.47 -1.73 -1.94
N ILE A 105 -9.44 -1.60 -1.10
CA ILE A 105 -9.54 -0.97 0.21
C ILE A 105 -8.49 0.14 0.30
N ALA A 106 -8.93 1.36 0.55
CA ALA A 106 -8.02 2.47 0.85
C ALA A 106 -7.50 2.34 2.28
N GLU A 107 -6.17 2.27 2.47
CA GLU A 107 -5.57 2.13 3.78
C GLU A 107 -5.35 3.48 4.46
N TYR A 108 -4.78 4.44 3.73
CA TYR A 108 -4.47 5.77 4.25
C TYR A 108 -4.27 6.78 3.13
N GLN A 109 -4.37 8.04 3.50
CA GLN A 109 -4.08 9.18 2.64
C GLN A 109 -2.87 9.95 3.16
N GLN A 110 -2.09 10.51 2.24
CA GLN A 110 -1.08 11.51 2.57
C GLN A 110 -1.05 12.59 1.50
N PRO A 111 -0.95 13.87 1.89
CA PRO A 111 -0.78 14.93 0.92
C PRO A 111 0.58 14.81 0.23
N LEU A 112 0.64 15.20 -1.01
CA LEU A 112 1.89 15.48 -1.69
C LEU A 112 2.36 16.87 -1.29
N TYR A 113 3.67 17.03 -1.15
CA TYR A 113 4.30 18.30 -0.80
C TYR A 113 5.05 18.85 -2.00
N ILE A 114 4.95 20.15 -2.18
CA ILE A 114 5.78 20.92 -3.09
C ILE A 114 6.86 21.59 -2.26
N CYS A 115 8.11 21.21 -2.50
CA CYS A 115 9.28 21.76 -1.81
C CYS A 115 10.04 22.68 -2.76
N ARG A 116 10.62 23.76 -2.24
CA ARG A 116 11.42 24.74 -2.98
C ARG A 116 12.72 25.03 -2.22
N THR A 117 13.84 25.19 -2.95
CA THR A 117 15.13 25.57 -2.36
C THR A 117 15.12 27.05 -1.95
N ASN A 118 15.89 27.40 -0.92
CA ASN A 118 16.07 28.80 -0.56
C ASN A 118 16.74 29.61 -1.68
N THR A 119 17.65 28.99 -2.43
CA THR A 119 18.36 29.58 -3.55
C THR A 119 17.48 29.89 -4.77
N SER A 120 16.35 29.20 -4.90
CA SER A 120 15.39 29.40 -5.99
C SER A 120 14.21 30.30 -5.59
N LYS A 121 14.19 30.78 -4.35
CA LYS A 121 13.02 31.50 -3.80
C LYS A 121 12.63 32.72 -4.63
N ASP A 122 13.64 33.46 -5.11
CA ASP A 122 13.46 34.68 -5.91
C ASP A 122 13.70 34.43 -7.40
N LYS A 123 13.91 33.17 -7.83
CA LYS A 123 14.12 32.84 -9.22
C LYS A 123 12.80 32.96 -10.00
N THR A 124 12.76 33.90 -10.93
CA THR A 124 11.57 34.16 -11.78
C THR A 124 11.62 33.44 -13.13
N GLY A 125 12.77 32.84 -13.47
CA GLY A 125 12.95 32.08 -14.71
C GLY A 125 12.45 30.64 -14.65
N ASN A 126 12.88 29.84 -15.63
CA ASN A 126 12.53 28.43 -15.73
C ASN A 126 13.04 27.64 -14.52
N LEU A 127 12.13 27.06 -13.75
CA LEU A 127 12.44 26.26 -12.56
C LEU A 127 12.54 24.79 -12.91
N THR A 128 13.57 24.12 -12.42
CA THR A 128 13.69 22.66 -12.53
C THR A 128 12.91 21.96 -11.40
N VAL A 129 12.01 21.02 -11.77
CA VAL A 129 11.10 20.36 -10.83
C VAL A 129 11.30 18.86 -10.86
N ALA A 130 11.83 18.30 -9.77
CA ALA A 130 11.92 16.86 -9.59
C ALA A 130 10.54 16.24 -9.33
N HIS A 131 10.23 15.18 -10.07
CA HIS A 131 8.99 14.43 -9.87
C HIS A 131 9.20 12.91 -10.04
N GLY A 132 8.29 12.09 -9.49
CA GLY A 132 8.30 10.65 -9.72
C GLY A 132 7.84 10.29 -11.13
N LYS A 133 8.38 9.21 -11.69
CA LYS A 133 7.99 8.71 -13.04
C LYS A 133 6.49 8.41 -13.18
N GLY A 134 5.77 8.28 -12.06
CA GLY A 134 4.33 8.00 -12.03
C GLY A 134 3.43 9.21 -12.25
N TYR A 135 3.94 10.43 -12.24
CA TYR A 135 3.12 11.64 -12.41
C TYR A 135 2.90 11.97 -13.87
N ASP A 136 1.70 12.48 -14.17
CA ASP A 136 1.38 13.03 -15.48
C ASP A 136 2.07 14.40 -15.65
N SER A 137 2.96 14.50 -16.62
CA SER A 137 3.70 15.72 -16.90
C SER A 137 2.79 16.87 -17.33
N LYS A 138 1.71 16.59 -18.06
CA LYS A 138 0.74 17.61 -18.48
C LYS A 138 0.00 18.21 -17.28
N LEU A 139 -0.40 17.35 -16.34
CA LEU A 139 -1.03 17.76 -15.09
C LEU A 139 -0.07 18.62 -14.27
N LEU A 140 1.20 18.21 -14.13
CA LEU A 140 2.20 18.98 -13.40
C LEU A 140 2.45 20.36 -14.03
N THR A 141 2.57 20.44 -15.33
CA THR A 141 2.72 21.73 -16.04
C THR A 141 1.48 22.60 -15.85
N LYS A 142 0.28 22.05 -15.92
CA LYS A 142 -0.97 22.78 -15.68
C LYS A 142 -1.03 23.38 -14.27
N ILE A 143 -0.52 22.66 -13.26
CA ILE A 143 -0.58 23.08 -11.85
C ILE A 143 0.53 24.05 -11.48
N LEU A 144 1.76 23.84 -12.00
CA LEU A 144 2.95 24.59 -11.62
C LEU A 144 3.27 25.74 -12.58
N GLY A 145 2.57 25.82 -13.71
CA GLY A 145 2.81 26.79 -14.76
C GLY A 145 3.79 26.31 -15.83
N ASN A 146 3.91 27.12 -16.89
CA ASN A 146 4.70 26.75 -18.07
C ASN A 146 6.21 27.02 -17.93
N ASN A 147 6.62 27.83 -16.94
CA ASN A 147 8.02 28.19 -16.72
C ASN A 147 8.74 27.15 -15.85
N ILE A 148 8.60 25.88 -16.19
CA ILE A 148 9.23 24.76 -15.47
C ILE A 148 9.85 23.75 -16.43
N THR A 149 10.93 23.13 -15.98
CA THR A 149 11.50 21.93 -16.61
C THR A 149 11.30 20.74 -15.68
N LEU A 150 10.54 19.76 -16.13
CA LEU A 150 10.24 18.54 -15.37
C LEU A 150 11.39 17.54 -15.46
N VAL A 151 11.91 17.11 -14.31
CA VAL A 151 13.01 16.15 -14.20
C VAL A 151 12.53 14.89 -13.52
N PRO A 152 12.36 13.78 -14.26
CA PRO A 152 11.85 12.53 -13.68
C PRO A 152 12.93 11.79 -12.88
N TYR A 153 12.62 11.44 -11.64
CA TYR A 153 13.46 10.65 -10.77
C TYR A 153 12.90 9.23 -10.57
N LYS A 154 13.79 8.27 -10.36
CA LYS A 154 13.41 6.85 -10.19
C LYS A 154 12.60 6.55 -8.92
N ASN A 155 12.78 7.36 -7.87
CA ASN A 155 12.09 7.21 -6.59
C ASN A 155 12.22 8.48 -5.72
N SER A 156 11.44 8.54 -4.64
CA SER A 156 11.40 9.64 -3.66
C SER A 156 12.74 9.93 -2.98
N GLY A 157 13.57 8.89 -2.76
CA GLY A 157 14.90 9.08 -2.16
C GLY A 157 15.87 9.75 -3.12
N ALA A 158 15.84 9.39 -4.41
CA ALA A 158 16.65 10.05 -5.44
C ALA A 158 16.23 11.51 -5.64
N MET A 159 14.93 11.82 -5.64
CA MET A 159 14.44 13.20 -5.66
C MET A 159 14.97 14.02 -4.48
N LEU A 160 14.91 13.47 -3.26
CA LEU A 160 15.44 14.15 -2.08
C LEU A 160 16.96 14.40 -2.21
N LYS A 161 17.73 13.45 -2.73
CA LYS A 161 19.17 13.64 -2.95
C LYS A 161 19.44 14.76 -3.96
N GLY A 162 18.74 14.76 -5.10
CA GLY A 162 18.88 15.82 -6.10
C GLY A 162 18.55 17.21 -5.53
N MET A 163 17.45 17.28 -4.74
CA MET A 163 17.06 18.52 -4.07
C MET A 163 18.10 19.00 -3.04
N LEU A 164 18.66 18.08 -2.24
CA LEU A 164 19.72 18.40 -1.26
C LEU A 164 21.05 18.78 -1.93
N GLY A 165 21.32 18.20 -3.09
CA GLY A 165 22.50 18.49 -3.91
C GLY A 165 22.42 19.79 -4.70
N GLY A 166 21.21 20.36 -4.85
CA GLY A 166 20.99 21.55 -5.68
C GLY A 166 20.80 21.25 -7.17
N ASP A 167 20.60 19.99 -7.54
CA ASP A 167 20.38 19.59 -8.95
C ASP A 167 19.05 20.10 -9.50
N VAL A 168 18.10 20.43 -8.61
CA VAL A 168 16.76 20.93 -8.96
C VAL A 168 16.32 22.04 -8.00
N ASP A 169 15.48 22.93 -8.49
CA ASP A 169 14.93 24.07 -7.74
C ASP A 169 13.74 23.67 -6.85
N MET A 170 12.99 22.67 -7.30
CA MET A 170 11.76 22.20 -6.64
C MET A 170 11.67 20.68 -6.67
N MET A 171 10.91 20.11 -5.75
CA MET A 171 10.50 18.71 -5.83
C MET A 171 9.05 18.51 -5.41
N ILE A 172 8.40 17.50 -5.99
CA ILE A 172 7.11 17.01 -5.56
C ILE A 172 7.33 15.66 -4.90
N ASN A 173 7.10 15.57 -3.60
CA ASN A 173 7.42 14.36 -2.84
C ASN A 173 6.39 14.06 -1.75
N ASN A 174 6.48 12.86 -1.19
CA ASN A 174 5.66 12.47 -0.05
C ASN A 174 6.10 13.20 1.23
N GLN A 175 5.21 13.23 2.21
CA GLN A 175 5.40 13.89 3.50
C GLN A 175 6.74 13.53 4.17
N GLY A 176 7.08 12.25 4.29
CA GLY A 176 8.27 11.82 5.01
C GLY A 176 9.59 12.32 4.38
N LYS A 177 9.66 12.44 3.05
CA LYS A 177 10.83 13.00 2.36
C LYS A 177 10.85 14.51 2.43
N SER A 178 9.69 15.15 2.36
CA SER A 178 9.55 16.59 2.47
C SER A 178 9.95 17.09 3.86
N PHE A 179 9.56 16.39 4.91
CA PHE A 179 9.99 16.73 6.28
C PHE A 179 11.50 16.56 6.48
N LYS A 180 12.12 15.53 5.88
CA LYS A 180 13.59 15.40 5.88
C LYS A 180 14.26 16.57 5.18
N TYR A 181 13.66 17.09 4.11
CA TYR A 181 14.16 18.27 3.41
C TYR A 181 14.03 19.52 4.27
N ILE A 182 12.87 19.77 4.89
CA ILE A 182 12.67 20.89 5.82
C ILE A 182 13.71 20.86 6.95
N ALA A 183 13.91 19.68 7.55
CA ALA A 183 14.89 19.50 8.63
C ALA A 183 16.34 19.78 8.22
N SER A 184 16.66 19.76 6.93
CA SER A 184 17.98 20.12 6.42
C SER A 184 18.24 21.64 6.40
N GLY A 185 17.23 22.49 6.58
CA GLY A 185 17.33 23.95 6.51
C GLY A 185 17.56 24.52 5.10
N LYS A 186 17.63 23.67 4.05
CA LYS A 186 17.96 24.10 2.67
C LYS A 186 16.77 24.71 1.90
N GLY A 187 15.57 24.65 2.47
CA GLY A 187 14.38 25.20 1.84
C GLY A 187 13.12 24.92 2.63
N SER A 188 11.98 25.15 2.00
CA SER A 188 10.66 24.97 2.60
C SER A 188 9.79 24.03 1.77
N CYS A 189 8.80 23.43 2.41
CA CYS A 189 7.78 22.62 1.75
C CYS A 189 6.39 23.00 2.26
N ARG A 190 5.41 22.93 1.37
CA ARG A 190 3.99 23.07 1.73
C ARG A 190 3.21 21.89 1.17
N PRO A 191 2.13 21.47 1.83
CA PRO A 191 1.22 20.50 1.22
C PRO A 191 0.64 21.13 -0.05
N SER A 192 0.39 20.29 -1.05
CA SER A 192 -0.28 20.72 -2.26
C SER A 192 -1.78 20.55 -2.09
N GLU A 193 -2.53 21.59 -2.33
CA GLU A 193 -4.00 21.55 -2.37
C GLU A 193 -4.52 21.08 -3.74
N VAL A 194 -3.67 21.11 -4.76
CA VAL A 194 -4.05 20.89 -6.17
C VAL A 194 -3.63 19.50 -6.67
N LEU A 195 -2.54 18.94 -6.12
CA LEU A 195 -2.11 17.58 -6.46
C LEU A 195 -2.95 16.58 -5.71
N PRO A 196 -3.39 15.51 -6.38
CA PRO A 196 -4.17 14.48 -5.71
C PRO A 196 -3.37 13.88 -4.54
N MET A 197 -4.05 13.65 -3.44
CA MET A 197 -3.47 12.93 -2.31
C MET A 197 -3.00 11.54 -2.77
N MET A 198 -1.86 11.09 -2.25
CA MET A 198 -1.45 9.72 -2.44
C MET A 198 -2.26 8.84 -1.49
N VAL A 199 -3.08 7.97 -2.05
CA VAL A 199 -3.82 6.95 -1.31
C VAL A 199 -3.10 5.62 -1.51
N ALA A 200 -2.77 4.95 -0.44
CA ALA A 200 -2.32 3.56 -0.52
C ALA A 200 -3.55 2.64 -0.43
N THR A 201 -3.54 1.63 -1.26
CA THR A 201 -4.67 0.72 -1.44
C THR A 201 -4.22 -0.72 -1.38
N VAL A 202 -5.09 -1.58 -0.87
CA VAL A 202 -5.03 -3.03 -1.07
C VAL A 202 -5.93 -3.39 -2.21
N ILE A 203 -5.43 -4.16 -3.14
CA ILE A 203 -6.18 -4.70 -4.27
C ILE A 203 -6.16 -6.20 -4.16
N GLY A 204 -7.33 -6.82 -4.25
CA GLY A 204 -7.47 -8.27 -4.28
C GLY A 204 -8.10 -8.76 -5.57
N THR A 205 -7.69 -9.92 -6.03
CA THR A 205 -8.31 -10.63 -7.15
C THR A 205 -9.01 -11.89 -6.67
N ASN A 206 -10.03 -12.24 -7.42
CA ASN A 206 -10.78 -13.49 -7.49
C ASN A 206 -11.05 -14.24 -6.16
N VAL A 207 -12.21 -14.86 -6.07
CA VAL A 207 -12.71 -15.74 -5.01
C VAL A 207 -13.29 -14.99 -3.82
N ASP A 208 -14.24 -15.58 -3.15
CA ASP A 208 -15.10 -15.03 -2.09
C ASP A 208 -14.66 -13.66 -1.51
N LEU A 209 -14.82 -12.66 -2.35
CA LEU A 209 -14.33 -11.30 -2.13
C LEU A 209 -14.86 -10.71 -0.82
N ARG A 210 -16.00 -11.20 -0.33
CA ARG A 210 -16.63 -10.67 0.89
C ARG A 210 -15.87 -11.05 2.14
N GLU A 211 -15.47 -12.32 2.25
CA GLU A 211 -14.75 -12.83 3.43
C GLU A 211 -13.37 -12.19 3.51
N ILE A 212 -12.58 -12.28 2.44
CA ILE A 212 -11.22 -11.71 2.40
C ILE A 212 -11.25 -10.20 2.62
N ARG A 213 -12.20 -9.50 2.03
CA ARG A 213 -12.37 -8.07 2.21
C ARG A 213 -12.62 -7.71 3.67
N LYS A 214 -13.49 -8.46 4.35
CA LYS A 214 -13.74 -8.26 5.77
C LYS A 214 -12.47 -8.48 6.59
N VAL A 215 -11.74 -9.55 6.37
CA VAL A 215 -10.48 -9.84 7.08
C VAL A 215 -9.45 -8.73 6.83
N ILE A 216 -9.27 -8.28 5.59
CA ILE A 216 -8.36 -7.17 5.26
C ILE A 216 -8.80 -5.89 5.99
N PHE A 217 -10.10 -5.60 6.01
CA PHE A 217 -10.63 -4.46 6.75
C PHE A 217 -10.32 -4.56 8.25
N ASP A 218 -10.58 -5.71 8.87
CA ASP A 218 -10.31 -5.96 10.29
C ASP A 218 -8.81 -5.76 10.62
N ILE A 219 -7.90 -6.23 9.75
CA ILE A 219 -6.46 -5.98 9.87
C ILE A 219 -6.16 -4.48 9.86
N THR A 220 -6.81 -3.70 8.99
CA THR A 220 -6.58 -2.25 8.93
C THR A 220 -7.12 -1.50 10.16
N MET A 221 -8.00 -2.14 10.93
CA MET A 221 -8.54 -1.61 12.19
C MET A 221 -7.74 -2.07 13.41
N ASP A 222 -6.82 -3.02 13.26
CA ASP A 222 -5.96 -3.50 14.32
C ASP A 222 -5.10 -2.38 14.91
N ILE A 223 -4.88 -2.44 16.24
CA ILE A 223 -4.15 -1.40 16.96
C ILE A 223 -2.73 -1.22 16.44
N GLN A 224 -2.03 -2.30 16.11
CA GLN A 224 -0.65 -2.24 15.60
C GLN A 224 -0.59 -1.57 14.23
N PHE A 225 -1.57 -1.86 13.36
CA PHE A 225 -1.69 -1.22 12.06
C PHE A 225 -1.99 0.28 12.21
N VAL A 226 -2.89 0.64 13.12
CA VAL A 226 -3.22 2.03 13.43
C VAL A 226 -2.01 2.78 13.97
N GLU A 227 -1.29 2.22 14.95
CA GLU A 227 -0.09 2.81 15.52
C GLU A 227 1.02 3.00 14.49
N TYR A 228 1.23 2.02 13.63
CA TYR A 228 2.19 2.12 12.52
C TYR A 228 1.90 3.33 11.63
N HIS A 229 0.63 3.59 11.31
CA HIS A 229 0.25 4.70 10.45
C HIS A 229 0.28 6.04 11.20
N THR A 230 -0.20 6.06 12.44
CA THR A 230 -0.23 7.26 13.29
C THR A 230 1.17 7.77 13.60
N SER A 231 2.10 6.88 13.93
CA SER A 231 3.51 7.24 14.18
C SER A 231 4.18 7.90 12.97
N ARG A 232 3.65 7.69 11.77
CA ARG A 232 4.11 8.30 10.51
C ARG A 232 3.27 9.50 10.06
N LYS A 233 2.35 9.95 10.88
CA LYS A 233 1.42 11.07 10.57
C LYS A 233 0.63 10.82 9.28
N LEU A 234 0.23 9.59 9.03
CA LEU A 234 -0.62 9.21 7.90
C LEU A 234 -2.08 9.30 8.35
N THR A 235 -2.91 9.90 7.51
CA THR A 235 -4.33 10.08 7.80
C THR A 235 -5.12 9.00 7.06
N ARG A 236 -6.09 8.40 7.73
CA ARG A 236 -7.02 7.48 7.06
C ARG A 236 -7.99 8.26 6.18
N PRO A 237 -8.47 7.67 5.07
CA PRO A 237 -9.58 8.23 4.33
C PRO A 237 -10.79 8.37 5.27
N THR A 238 -11.48 9.50 5.15
CA THR A 238 -12.75 9.74 5.81
C THR A 238 -13.86 9.36 4.84
N GLY A 239 -14.70 8.39 5.18
CA GLY A 239 -15.81 7.96 4.35
C GLY A 239 -15.89 6.43 4.18
N THR A 240 -16.82 5.97 3.36
CA THR A 240 -16.93 4.57 2.98
C THR A 240 -15.83 4.28 1.96
N TRP A 241 -14.80 3.62 2.38
CA TRP A 241 -13.59 3.24 1.63
C TRP A 241 -13.89 2.61 0.26
N GLU A 242 -15.09 2.09 0.10
CA GLU A 242 -15.59 1.43 -1.08
C GLU A 242 -16.00 2.41 -2.18
N ASN A 243 -16.43 3.61 -1.80
CA ASN A 243 -16.99 4.60 -2.70
C ASN A 243 -15.99 5.67 -3.15
N GLU A 244 -14.89 5.88 -2.42
CA GLU A 244 -13.89 6.90 -2.75
C GLU A 244 -12.95 6.48 -3.89
N LEU A 245 -12.96 5.22 -4.29
CA LEU A 245 -12.11 4.68 -5.36
C LEU A 245 -12.88 4.37 -6.65
N VAL A 246 -14.18 4.57 -6.66
CA VAL A 246 -15.04 4.48 -7.85
C VAL A 246 -15.23 5.90 -8.41
N ILE A 247 -14.20 6.41 -9.08
CA ILE A 247 -14.30 7.59 -9.94
C ILE A 247 -13.85 7.20 -11.34
#